data_d5931cd6088e39ddda3772bd2290acda
#
_entry.id   d5931cd6088e39ddda3772bd2290acda
#
_cell.length_a   1.000
_cell.length_b   1.000
_cell.length_c   1.000
_cell.angle_alpha   90.00
_cell.angle_beta   90.00
_cell.angle_gamma   90.00
#
_symmetry.space_group_name_H-M   'P 1'
#
loop_
_entity.id
_entity.type
_entity.pdbx_description
1 polymer ?
#
loop_
_entity_poly.entity_id
_entity_poly.type
_entity_poly.pdbx_seq_one_letter_code
_entity_poly.pdbx_strand_id
1 'polypeptide(L)'
;MNLQPNSRPEQTLTGTSTYGRAPRMAKEDRRDQLLTTALNAFADGGYHTTSMDDIAAAAGVSKPVLYQHFPGKRELYLALVEHTLVDLSAKLDHSLASSDVNRTRVESMINTHFEFVEHQPQAHRLVFSADLLAFPEVADRLNNFYDGIAGIIASVLGPNVGIPHTQAAMLGRGLVQMVQTAAVYWAQHPESATRQEAQQQVFRLAWGGISILDEDWK
;
A
#
# COMPACT_ATOMS: atom_id res chain seq x y z
N MET A 1 21.01 -80.43 36.05
CA MET A 1 21.55 -79.48 36.99
C MET A 1 22.59 -78.68 36.20
N ASN A 2 22.11 -77.63 35.49
CA ASN A 2 23.00 -76.74 34.77
C ASN A 2 22.33 -75.40 34.63
N LEU A 3 22.87 -74.43 35.30
CA LEU A 3 22.44 -73.04 35.33
C LEU A 3 23.04 -72.31 34.13
N GLN A 4 22.20 -71.75 33.28
CA GLN A 4 22.61 -70.76 32.24
C GLN A 4 22.49 -69.35 32.80
N PRO A 5 23.45 -68.45 32.53
CA PRO A 5 23.33 -67.04 32.87
C PRO A 5 22.57 -66.27 31.79
N ASN A 6 21.73 -65.39 32.28
CA ASN A 6 20.83 -64.51 31.56
C ASN A 6 21.63 -63.29 31.02
N SER A 7 21.72 -63.15 29.69
CA SER A 7 22.34 -61.99 29.05
C SER A 7 21.24 -60.98 28.64
N ARG A 8 21.20 -59.84 29.31
CA ARG A 8 20.43 -58.67 28.87
C ARG A 8 21.14 -57.93 27.74
N PRO A 9 20.49 -57.54 26.65
CA PRO A 9 21.05 -56.59 25.72
C PRO A 9 20.85 -55.15 26.23
N GLU A 10 21.94 -54.40 26.28
CA GLU A 10 21.96 -52.95 26.47
C GLU A 10 21.26 -52.25 25.30
N GLN A 11 20.18 -51.52 25.59
CA GLN A 11 19.57 -50.61 24.61
C GLN A 11 20.34 -49.30 24.64
N THR A 12 21.11 -49.05 23.59
CA THR A 12 21.77 -47.78 23.33
C THR A 12 20.75 -46.82 22.74
N LEU A 13 20.28 -45.89 23.59
CA LEU A 13 19.43 -44.77 23.16
C LEU A 13 20.29 -43.71 22.45
N THR A 14 20.43 -43.81 21.14
CA THR A 14 20.92 -42.71 20.30
C THR A 14 19.74 -41.81 19.97
N GLY A 15 19.43 -40.87 20.86
CA GLY A 15 18.53 -39.78 20.61
C GLY A 15 19.14 -38.72 19.70
N THR A 16 18.97 -38.86 18.39
CA THR A 16 19.32 -37.79 17.42
C THR A 16 18.21 -36.73 17.50
N SER A 17 18.44 -35.71 18.33
CA SER A 17 17.61 -34.50 18.35
C SER A 17 17.83 -33.71 17.07
N THR A 18 17.02 -33.99 16.07
CA THR A 18 16.92 -33.17 14.84
C THR A 18 16.12 -31.89 15.22
N TYR A 19 16.81 -30.88 15.74
CA TYR A 19 16.27 -29.53 15.74
C TYR A 19 16.15 -29.09 14.28
N GLY A 20 14.97 -29.26 13.70
CA GLY A 20 14.60 -28.75 12.39
C GLY A 20 14.78 -27.24 12.39
N ARG A 21 15.81 -26.77 11.69
CA ARG A 21 16.01 -25.35 11.38
C ARG A 21 14.77 -24.91 10.59
N ALA A 22 13.97 -23.98 11.17
CA ALA A 22 12.82 -23.41 10.49
C ALA A 22 13.21 -22.99 9.05
N PRO A 23 12.36 -23.24 8.04
CA PRO A 23 12.67 -22.90 6.66
C PRO A 23 13.09 -21.44 6.58
N ARG A 24 14.23 -21.18 5.92
CA ARG A 24 14.75 -19.82 5.74
C ARG A 24 13.74 -19.06 4.87
N MET A 25 13.09 -18.04 5.46
CA MET A 25 12.18 -17.16 4.75
C MET A 25 12.83 -16.61 3.47
N ALA A 26 12.11 -16.57 2.35
CA ALA A 26 12.61 -15.99 1.11
C ALA A 26 13.03 -14.54 1.34
N LYS A 27 13.97 -14.03 0.55
CA LYS A 27 14.50 -12.67 0.72
C LYS A 27 13.41 -11.61 0.52
N GLU A 28 12.47 -11.88 -0.38
CA GLU A 28 11.32 -11.02 -0.66
C GLU A 28 10.33 -11.01 0.51
N ASP A 29 9.92 -12.18 1.00
CA ASP A 29 9.04 -12.29 2.17
C ASP A 29 9.61 -11.56 3.40
N ARG A 30 10.93 -11.64 3.58
CA ARG A 30 11.62 -10.92 4.65
C ARG A 30 11.57 -9.42 4.45
N ARG A 31 11.72 -8.95 3.22
CA ARG A 31 11.63 -7.53 2.88
C ARG A 31 10.25 -6.99 3.19
N ASP A 32 9.19 -7.69 2.81
CA ASP A 32 7.80 -7.30 3.04
C ASP A 32 7.45 -7.31 4.53
N GLN A 33 7.93 -8.29 5.29
CA GLN A 33 7.82 -8.29 6.76
C GLN A 33 8.46 -7.04 7.37
N LEU A 34 9.65 -6.68 6.91
CA LEU A 34 10.38 -5.51 7.42
C LEU A 34 9.65 -4.21 7.08
N LEU A 35 9.08 -4.09 5.86
CA LEU A 35 8.26 -2.94 5.46
C LEU A 35 7.00 -2.82 6.33
N THR A 36 6.28 -3.92 6.54
CA THR A 36 5.08 -3.94 7.40
C THR A 36 5.41 -3.53 8.84
N THR A 37 6.52 -4.04 9.39
CA THR A 37 6.95 -3.67 10.76
C THR A 37 7.36 -2.20 10.83
N ALA A 38 8.07 -1.70 9.82
CA ALA A 38 8.48 -0.29 9.75
C ALA A 38 7.26 0.64 9.63
N LEU A 39 6.25 0.25 8.85
CA LEU A 39 4.99 0.99 8.75
C LEU A 39 4.36 1.21 10.12
N ASN A 40 4.19 0.14 10.89
CA ASN A 40 3.61 0.22 12.23
C ASN A 40 4.46 1.08 13.17
N ALA A 41 5.78 0.86 13.19
CA ALA A 41 6.70 1.62 14.04
C ALA A 41 6.68 3.13 13.72
N PHE A 42 6.68 3.51 12.44
CA PHE A 42 6.59 4.91 12.04
C PHE A 42 5.19 5.52 12.29
N ALA A 43 4.13 4.74 12.15
CA ALA A 43 2.77 5.20 12.41
C ALA A 43 2.53 5.49 13.90
N ASP A 44 3.09 4.67 14.79
CA ASP A 44 2.94 4.77 16.24
C ASP A 44 3.90 5.80 16.85
N GLY A 45 5.17 5.74 16.45
CA GLY A 45 6.22 6.58 17.02
C GLY A 45 6.54 7.86 16.23
N GLY A 46 6.13 7.95 14.97
CA GLY A 46 6.54 9.01 14.05
C GLY A 46 7.91 8.75 13.41
N TYR A 47 8.11 9.30 12.21
CA TYR A 47 9.36 9.10 11.47
C TYR A 47 10.60 9.57 12.25
N HIS A 48 10.55 10.75 12.86
CA HIS A 48 11.74 11.34 13.50
C HIS A 48 12.20 10.59 14.75
N THR A 49 11.28 10.13 15.56
CA THR A 49 11.50 9.47 16.87
C THR A 49 11.86 7.99 16.74
N THR A 50 11.33 7.29 15.76
CA THR A 50 11.60 5.85 15.55
C THR A 50 13.02 5.63 15.02
N SER A 51 13.80 4.74 15.64
CA SER A 51 15.15 4.36 15.20
C SER A 51 15.15 3.05 14.40
N MET A 52 16.24 2.80 13.66
CA MET A 52 16.47 1.51 12.99
C MET A 52 16.58 0.36 14.01
N ASP A 53 17.01 0.66 15.22
CA ASP A 53 17.12 -0.31 16.31
C ASP A 53 15.75 -0.76 16.82
N ASP A 54 14.82 0.19 16.97
CA ASP A 54 13.45 -0.09 17.36
C ASP A 54 12.75 -0.96 16.32
N ILE A 55 12.96 -0.65 15.03
CA ILE A 55 12.40 -1.43 13.92
C ILE A 55 12.99 -2.85 13.89
N ALA A 56 14.30 -3.01 14.07
CA ALA A 56 14.94 -4.33 14.10
C ALA A 56 14.41 -5.17 15.26
N ALA A 57 14.29 -4.57 16.44
CA ALA A 57 13.71 -5.22 17.62
C ALA A 57 12.25 -5.63 17.40
N ALA A 58 11.42 -4.75 16.87
CA ALA A 58 10.02 -5.03 16.55
C ALA A 58 9.85 -6.12 15.49
N ALA A 59 10.75 -6.18 14.49
CA ALA A 59 10.75 -7.21 13.47
C ALA A 59 11.34 -8.56 13.92
N GLY A 60 11.92 -8.62 15.12
CA GLY A 60 12.59 -9.82 15.64
C GLY A 60 13.84 -10.21 14.84
N VAL A 61 14.55 -9.23 14.25
CA VAL A 61 15.76 -9.45 13.47
C VAL A 61 16.96 -8.75 14.11
N SER A 62 18.17 -9.21 13.77
CA SER A 62 19.38 -8.49 14.15
C SER A 62 19.57 -7.23 13.29
N LYS A 63 20.22 -6.18 13.84
CA LYS A 63 20.56 -4.96 13.12
C LYS A 63 21.23 -5.22 11.76
N PRO A 64 22.26 -6.09 11.64
CA PRO A 64 22.87 -6.40 10.36
C PRO A 64 21.90 -6.92 9.32
N VAL A 65 20.88 -7.70 9.72
CA VAL A 65 19.84 -8.20 8.80
C VAL A 65 18.99 -7.06 8.26
N LEU A 66 18.56 -6.12 9.12
CA LEU A 66 17.80 -4.95 8.66
C LEU A 66 18.65 -4.10 7.70
N TYR A 67 19.92 -3.83 8.05
CA TYR A 67 20.81 -3.02 7.22
C TYR A 67 21.20 -3.69 5.88
N GLN A 68 21.14 -5.03 5.77
CA GLN A 68 21.28 -5.73 4.48
C GLN A 68 20.11 -5.47 3.51
N HIS A 69 18.91 -5.16 4.03
CA HIS A 69 17.73 -4.84 3.22
C HIS A 69 17.60 -3.34 2.96
N PHE A 70 17.93 -2.52 3.95
CA PHE A 70 17.76 -1.07 3.91
C PHE A 70 18.98 -0.40 4.55
N PRO A 71 19.80 0.32 3.76
CA PRO A 71 21.05 0.94 4.25
C PRO A 71 20.85 1.96 5.37
N GLY A 72 19.65 2.54 5.49
CA GLY A 72 19.32 3.51 6.53
C GLY A 72 17.81 3.74 6.65
N LYS A 73 17.43 4.57 7.64
CA LYS A 73 16.04 4.90 7.95
C LYS A 73 15.34 5.59 6.78
N ARG A 74 16.06 6.48 6.07
CA ARG A 74 15.54 7.18 4.90
C ARG A 74 15.22 6.20 3.76
N GLU A 75 16.14 5.31 3.43
CA GLU A 75 15.97 4.30 2.38
C GLU A 75 14.84 3.31 2.72
N LEU A 76 14.71 2.93 3.99
CA LEU A 76 13.60 2.12 4.46
C LEU A 76 12.26 2.86 4.29
N TYR A 77 12.21 4.15 4.68
CA TYR A 77 11.02 4.97 4.53
C TYR A 77 10.63 5.16 3.05
N LEU A 78 11.59 5.50 2.19
CA LEU A 78 11.35 5.64 0.75
C LEU A 78 10.89 4.34 0.10
N ALA A 79 11.41 3.19 0.54
CA ALA A 79 10.95 1.88 0.08
C ALA A 79 9.52 1.58 0.56
N LEU A 80 9.14 2.02 1.74
CA LEU A 80 7.79 1.89 2.27
C LEU A 80 6.79 2.75 1.49
N VAL A 81 7.13 4.01 1.20
CA VAL A 81 6.34 4.90 0.34
C VAL A 81 6.12 4.26 -1.03
N GLU A 82 7.20 3.81 -1.66
CA GLU A 82 7.15 3.16 -2.97
C GLU A 82 6.25 1.91 -2.96
N HIS A 83 6.44 1.03 -1.99
CA HIS A 83 5.63 -0.19 -1.84
C HIS A 83 4.13 0.14 -1.71
N THR A 84 3.79 1.13 -0.89
CA THR A 84 2.40 1.56 -0.69
C THR A 84 1.79 2.16 -1.96
N LEU A 85 2.53 3.01 -2.68
CA LEU A 85 2.05 3.64 -3.90
C LEU A 85 1.89 2.64 -5.05
N VAL A 86 2.81 1.67 -5.16
CA VAL A 86 2.71 0.58 -6.16
C VAL A 86 1.48 -0.30 -5.88
N ASP A 87 1.24 -0.69 -4.62
CA ASP A 87 0.06 -1.49 -4.25
C ASP A 87 -1.25 -0.73 -4.53
N LEU A 88 -1.31 0.55 -4.16
CA LEU A 88 -2.49 1.38 -4.45
C LEU A 88 -2.69 1.59 -5.96
N SER A 89 -1.62 1.85 -6.71
CA SER A 89 -1.69 1.97 -8.18
C SER A 89 -2.25 0.72 -8.83
N ALA A 90 -1.75 -0.45 -8.45
CA ALA A 90 -2.23 -1.73 -8.98
C ALA A 90 -3.72 -1.98 -8.68
N LYS A 91 -4.19 -1.60 -7.50
CA LYS A 91 -5.62 -1.69 -7.14
C LYS A 91 -6.48 -0.73 -7.95
N LEU A 92 -6.02 0.50 -8.18
CA LEU A 92 -6.71 1.48 -9.01
C LEU A 92 -6.75 1.05 -10.49
N ASP A 93 -5.65 0.53 -11.03
CA ASP A 93 -5.59 -0.02 -12.38
C ASP A 93 -6.56 -1.18 -12.56
N HIS A 94 -6.61 -2.10 -11.59
CA HIS A 94 -7.57 -3.21 -11.61
C HIS A 94 -9.02 -2.71 -11.58
N SER A 95 -9.31 -1.67 -10.80
CA SER A 95 -10.64 -1.05 -10.74
C SER A 95 -11.07 -0.46 -12.07
N LEU A 96 -10.14 0.18 -12.79
CA LEU A 96 -10.40 0.70 -14.15
C LEU A 96 -10.63 -0.40 -15.18
N ALA A 97 -9.95 -1.53 -15.04
CA ALA A 97 -10.10 -2.68 -15.93
C ALA A 97 -11.34 -3.54 -15.63
N SER A 98 -12.03 -3.29 -14.51
CA SER A 98 -13.12 -4.15 -14.01
C SER A 98 -14.42 -4.08 -14.82
N SER A 99 -14.58 -3.10 -15.71
CA SER A 99 -15.81 -2.89 -16.50
C SER A 99 -15.51 -2.13 -17.80
N ASP A 100 -16.35 -2.33 -18.82
CA ASP A 100 -16.33 -1.52 -20.05
C ASP A 100 -17.21 -0.26 -19.92
N VAL A 101 -18.01 -0.17 -18.87
CA VAL A 101 -18.88 0.99 -18.60
C VAL A 101 -18.11 2.05 -17.84
N ASN A 102 -17.87 3.21 -18.43
CA ASN A 102 -17.08 4.30 -17.86
C ASN A 102 -17.59 4.77 -16.49
N ARG A 103 -18.92 4.84 -16.32
CA ARG A 103 -19.53 5.17 -15.04
C ARG A 103 -19.09 4.21 -13.92
N THR A 104 -19.15 2.90 -14.19
CA THR A 104 -18.71 1.86 -13.26
C THR A 104 -17.22 1.94 -12.95
N ARG A 105 -16.39 2.23 -13.96
CA ARG A 105 -14.95 2.45 -13.77
C ARG A 105 -14.67 3.57 -12.79
N VAL A 106 -15.30 4.73 -12.97
CA VAL A 106 -15.12 5.90 -12.08
C VAL A 106 -15.60 5.58 -10.68
N GLU A 107 -16.77 4.93 -10.54
CA GLU A 107 -17.30 4.52 -9.24
C GLU A 107 -16.37 3.55 -8.51
N SER A 108 -15.86 2.55 -9.23
CA SER A 108 -14.92 1.54 -8.71
C SER A 108 -13.62 2.17 -8.24
N MET A 109 -13.04 3.10 -9.01
CA MET A 109 -11.81 3.80 -8.61
C MET A 109 -11.99 4.60 -7.32
N ILE A 110 -13.09 5.35 -7.23
CA ILE A 110 -13.39 6.15 -6.05
C ILE A 110 -13.58 5.23 -4.85
N ASN A 111 -14.33 4.14 -5.01
CA ASN A 111 -14.51 3.14 -3.95
C ASN A 111 -13.17 2.56 -3.47
N THR A 112 -12.31 2.11 -4.40
CA THR A 112 -10.98 1.57 -4.09
C THR A 112 -10.13 2.55 -3.30
N HIS A 113 -10.19 3.84 -3.64
CA HIS A 113 -9.44 4.86 -2.92
C HIS A 113 -9.97 5.09 -1.49
N PHE A 114 -11.28 5.17 -1.30
CA PHE A 114 -11.88 5.27 0.03
C PHE A 114 -11.64 4.03 0.89
N GLU A 115 -11.68 2.83 0.29
CA GLU A 115 -11.33 1.58 0.96
C GLU A 115 -9.87 1.57 1.42
N PHE A 116 -8.95 2.07 0.61
CA PHE A 116 -7.55 2.21 1.00
C PHE A 116 -7.41 3.11 2.24
N VAL A 117 -8.06 4.27 2.24
CA VAL A 117 -8.02 5.20 3.37
C VAL A 117 -8.62 4.58 4.64
N GLU A 118 -9.72 3.83 4.53
CA GLU A 118 -10.41 3.18 5.66
C GLU A 118 -9.61 2.00 6.22
N HIS A 119 -9.13 1.10 5.35
CA HIS A 119 -8.52 -0.16 5.76
C HIS A 119 -7.00 -0.08 5.98
N GLN A 120 -6.36 0.94 5.44
CA GLN A 120 -4.92 1.17 5.59
C GLN A 120 -4.60 2.60 6.07
N PRO A 121 -5.24 3.08 7.17
CA PRO A 121 -5.11 4.48 7.61
C PRO A 121 -3.68 4.85 7.99
N GLN A 122 -2.90 3.88 8.48
CA GLN A 122 -1.49 4.09 8.84
C GLN A 122 -0.64 4.33 7.59
N ALA A 123 -0.79 3.47 6.55
CA ALA A 123 -0.09 3.60 5.29
C ALA A 123 -0.47 4.91 4.59
N HIS A 124 -1.77 5.22 4.53
CA HIS A 124 -2.27 6.46 3.96
C HIS A 124 -1.68 7.68 4.68
N ARG A 125 -1.79 7.75 6.02
CA ARG A 125 -1.25 8.86 6.80
C ARG A 125 0.25 9.03 6.61
N LEU A 126 1.00 7.93 6.58
CA LEU A 126 2.44 7.95 6.44
C LEU A 126 2.90 8.46 5.06
N VAL A 127 2.22 8.06 3.99
CA VAL A 127 2.58 8.45 2.63
C VAL A 127 2.13 9.87 2.30
N PHE A 128 0.96 10.28 2.78
CA PHE A 128 0.35 11.58 2.45
C PHE A 128 0.48 12.63 3.57
N SER A 129 1.34 12.39 4.58
CA SER A 129 1.62 13.35 5.67
C SER A 129 2.40 14.56 5.16
N ALA A 130 1.93 15.75 5.51
CA ALA A 130 2.55 17.01 5.13
C ALA A 130 4.01 17.13 5.61
N ASP A 131 4.33 16.58 6.79
CA ASP A 131 5.67 16.66 7.39
C ASP A 131 6.73 15.95 6.54
N LEU A 132 6.36 14.91 5.84
CA LEU A 132 7.26 14.09 5.05
C LEU A 132 7.28 14.48 3.56
N LEU A 133 6.30 15.29 3.11
CA LEU A 133 6.33 15.94 1.80
C LEU A 133 7.48 16.95 1.67
N ALA A 134 8.10 17.35 2.79
CA ALA A 134 9.33 18.16 2.81
C ALA A 134 10.55 17.41 2.24
N PHE A 135 10.51 16.07 2.14
CA PHE A 135 11.54 15.30 1.44
C PHE A 135 11.27 15.31 -0.07
N PRO A 136 12.17 15.90 -0.90
CA PRO A 136 11.95 15.99 -2.35
C PRO A 136 11.64 14.65 -3.00
N GLU A 137 12.30 13.57 -2.56
CA GLU A 137 12.09 12.24 -3.12
C GLU A 137 10.71 11.65 -2.82
N VAL A 138 10.08 12.02 -1.70
CA VAL A 138 8.71 11.63 -1.40
C VAL A 138 7.74 12.40 -2.29
N ALA A 139 7.97 13.72 -2.42
CA ALA A 139 7.18 14.57 -3.31
C ALA A 139 7.24 14.08 -4.78
N ASP A 140 8.42 13.71 -5.26
CA ASP A 140 8.61 13.18 -6.61
C ASP A 140 7.85 11.86 -6.81
N ARG A 141 7.90 10.92 -5.85
CA ARG A 141 7.15 9.67 -5.93
C ARG A 141 5.65 9.89 -5.97
N LEU A 142 5.16 10.78 -5.12
CA LEU A 142 3.73 11.15 -5.11
C LEU A 142 3.30 11.82 -6.41
N ASN A 143 4.11 12.73 -6.95
CA ASN A 143 3.83 13.35 -8.23
C ASN A 143 3.78 12.31 -9.35
N ASN A 144 4.76 11.41 -9.41
CA ASN A 144 4.79 10.33 -10.39
C ASN A 144 3.57 9.39 -10.26
N PHE A 145 3.16 9.05 -9.03
CA PHE A 145 1.94 8.28 -8.78
C PHE A 145 0.70 8.99 -9.32
N TYR A 146 0.51 10.26 -8.96
CA TYR A 146 -0.64 11.03 -9.43
C TYR A 146 -0.65 11.22 -10.95
N ASP A 147 0.52 11.47 -11.56
CA ASP A 147 0.65 11.62 -13.01
C ASP A 147 0.39 10.29 -13.74
N GLY A 148 0.81 9.17 -13.15
CA GLY A 148 0.49 7.84 -13.65
C GLY A 148 -1.02 7.59 -13.70
N ILE A 149 -1.72 7.80 -12.59
CA ILE A 149 -3.18 7.62 -12.53
C ILE A 149 -3.90 8.61 -13.46
N ALA A 150 -3.46 9.88 -13.50
CA ALA A 150 -4.00 10.87 -14.41
C ALA A 150 -3.82 10.47 -15.90
N GLY A 151 -2.69 9.87 -16.25
CA GLY A 151 -2.42 9.34 -17.58
C GLY A 151 -3.35 8.19 -17.97
N ILE A 152 -3.63 7.27 -17.01
CA ILE A 152 -4.57 6.18 -17.23
C ILE A 152 -6.00 6.74 -17.45
N ILE A 153 -6.44 7.69 -16.62
CA ILE A 153 -7.73 8.37 -16.81
C ILE A 153 -7.76 9.06 -18.18
N ALA A 154 -6.68 9.75 -18.56
CA ALA A 154 -6.59 10.46 -19.83
C ALA A 154 -6.69 9.54 -21.05
N SER A 155 -6.16 8.31 -20.95
CA SER A 155 -6.24 7.32 -22.04
C SER A 155 -7.66 6.86 -22.33
N VAL A 156 -8.54 6.94 -21.33
CA VAL A 156 -9.98 6.66 -21.47
C VAL A 156 -10.76 7.94 -21.80
N LEU A 157 -10.55 9.01 -21.05
CA LEU A 157 -11.30 10.26 -21.18
C LEU A 157 -11.07 10.94 -22.54
N GLY A 158 -9.80 11.09 -22.95
CA GLY A 158 -9.44 11.83 -24.16
C GLY A 158 -10.16 11.34 -25.43
N PRO A 159 -10.09 10.04 -25.79
CA PRO A 159 -10.79 9.49 -26.94
C PRO A 159 -12.32 9.61 -26.85
N ASN A 160 -12.90 9.45 -25.66
CA ASN A 160 -14.35 9.49 -25.47
C ASN A 160 -14.95 10.90 -25.62
N VAL A 161 -14.21 11.95 -25.19
CA VAL A 161 -14.70 13.35 -25.27
C VAL A 161 -14.04 14.15 -26.40
N GLY A 162 -13.19 13.52 -27.23
CA GLY A 162 -12.58 14.17 -28.37
C GLY A 162 -11.55 15.25 -28.04
N ILE A 163 -10.90 15.19 -26.86
CA ILE A 163 -9.89 16.16 -26.45
C ILE A 163 -8.46 15.56 -26.49
N PRO A 164 -7.42 16.40 -26.68
CA PRO A 164 -6.03 15.95 -26.65
C PRO A 164 -5.67 15.29 -25.31
N HIS A 165 -4.81 14.25 -25.34
CA HIS A 165 -4.35 13.53 -24.16
C HIS A 165 -3.82 14.45 -23.05
N THR A 166 -3.11 15.51 -23.40
CA THR A 166 -2.56 16.48 -22.43
C THR A 166 -3.66 17.23 -21.66
N GLN A 167 -4.76 17.57 -22.33
CA GLN A 167 -5.93 18.20 -21.68
C GLN A 167 -6.68 17.18 -20.82
N ALA A 168 -6.85 15.97 -21.33
CA ALA A 168 -7.45 14.88 -20.57
C ALA A 168 -6.62 14.53 -19.30
N ALA A 169 -5.28 14.55 -19.38
CA ALA A 169 -4.40 14.33 -18.23
C ALA A 169 -4.52 15.45 -17.19
N MET A 170 -4.67 16.69 -17.60
CA MET A 170 -4.94 17.81 -16.68
C MET A 170 -6.25 17.59 -15.91
N LEU A 171 -7.32 17.19 -16.59
CA LEU A 171 -8.60 16.88 -15.96
C LEU A 171 -8.48 15.65 -15.06
N GLY A 172 -7.82 14.59 -15.51
CA GLY A 172 -7.53 13.40 -14.73
C GLY A 172 -6.79 13.72 -13.42
N ARG A 173 -5.76 14.59 -13.48
CA ARG A 173 -5.03 15.05 -12.29
C ARG A 173 -5.93 15.77 -11.31
N GLY A 174 -6.83 16.64 -11.80
CA GLY A 174 -7.83 17.33 -10.97
C GLY A 174 -8.79 16.38 -10.28
N LEU A 175 -9.29 15.37 -11.01
CA LEU A 175 -10.18 14.33 -10.47
C LEU A 175 -9.51 13.50 -9.37
N VAL A 176 -8.28 13.04 -9.60
CA VAL A 176 -7.52 12.26 -8.61
C VAL A 176 -7.31 13.06 -7.33
N GLN A 177 -6.90 14.31 -7.45
CA GLN A 177 -6.67 15.19 -6.28
C GLN A 177 -7.97 15.50 -5.54
N MET A 178 -9.07 15.68 -6.24
CA MET A 178 -10.40 15.87 -5.62
C MET A 178 -10.78 14.66 -4.78
N VAL A 179 -10.64 13.44 -5.31
CA VAL A 179 -10.95 12.19 -4.60
C VAL A 179 -10.04 12.03 -3.38
N GLN A 180 -8.73 12.24 -3.56
CA GLN A 180 -7.75 12.18 -2.47
C GLN A 180 -8.10 13.14 -1.34
N THR A 181 -8.34 14.41 -1.66
CA THR A 181 -8.64 15.43 -0.67
C THR A 181 -9.95 15.13 0.08
N ALA A 182 -10.98 14.68 -0.64
CA ALA A 182 -12.27 14.33 -0.05
C ALA A 182 -12.14 13.11 0.89
N ALA A 183 -11.41 12.08 0.49
CA ALA A 183 -11.19 10.88 1.29
C ALA A 183 -10.39 11.18 2.56
N VAL A 184 -9.34 12.03 2.48
CA VAL A 184 -8.59 12.51 3.65
C VAL A 184 -9.50 13.27 4.61
N TYR A 185 -10.28 14.21 4.09
CA TYR A 185 -11.19 15.00 4.92
C TYR A 185 -12.20 14.11 5.64
N TRP A 186 -12.82 13.17 4.92
CA TRP A 186 -13.73 12.19 5.50
C TRP A 186 -13.07 11.37 6.61
N ALA A 187 -11.85 10.86 6.38
CA ALA A 187 -11.13 10.06 7.39
C ALA A 187 -10.79 10.85 8.67
N GLN A 188 -10.61 12.17 8.55
CA GLN A 188 -10.41 13.07 9.70
C GLN A 188 -11.70 13.45 10.41
N HIS A 189 -12.87 13.31 9.75
CA HIS A 189 -14.20 13.68 10.23
C HIS A 189 -15.19 12.52 10.01
N PRO A 190 -14.96 11.35 10.63
CA PRO A 190 -15.76 10.14 10.38
C PRO A 190 -17.22 10.29 10.82
N GLU A 191 -17.53 11.28 11.65
CA GLU A 191 -18.87 11.64 12.09
C GLU A 191 -19.68 12.37 11.01
N SER A 192 -19.03 12.90 9.96
CA SER A 192 -19.68 13.71 8.93
C SER A 192 -20.56 12.88 7.97
N ALA A 193 -20.16 11.66 7.67
CA ALA A 193 -20.86 10.73 6.79
C ALA A 193 -20.30 9.31 6.95
N THR A 194 -21.09 8.30 6.61
CA THR A 194 -20.56 6.95 6.40
C THR A 194 -19.64 6.93 5.17
N ARG A 195 -18.73 5.95 5.08
CA ARG A 195 -17.86 5.78 3.90
C ARG A 195 -18.68 5.72 2.62
N GLN A 196 -19.77 4.96 2.63
CA GLN A 196 -20.63 4.81 1.46
C GLN A 196 -21.28 6.13 1.01
N GLU A 197 -21.77 6.94 1.95
CA GLU A 197 -22.35 8.26 1.64
C GLU A 197 -21.30 9.21 1.10
N ALA A 198 -20.13 9.31 1.74
CA ALA A 198 -19.04 10.17 1.30
C ALA A 198 -18.57 9.80 -0.12
N GLN A 199 -18.30 8.50 -0.35
CA GLN A 199 -17.94 7.98 -1.66
C GLN A 199 -18.99 8.28 -2.73
N GLN A 200 -20.29 8.08 -2.42
CA GLN A 200 -21.36 8.34 -3.36
C GLN A 200 -21.50 9.82 -3.71
N GLN A 201 -21.27 10.71 -2.75
CA GLN A 201 -21.29 12.16 -3.00
C GLN A 201 -20.13 12.60 -3.88
N VAL A 202 -18.92 12.09 -3.60
CA VAL A 202 -17.73 12.36 -4.42
C VAL A 202 -17.91 11.79 -5.84
N PHE A 203 -18.49 10.58 -5.95
CA PHE A 203 -18.81 10.00 -7.26
C PHE A 203 -19.79 10.86 -8.05
N ARG A 204 -20.89 11.32 -7.43
CA ARG A 204 -21.86 12.20 -8.09
C ARG A 204 -21.25 13.51 -8.58
N LEU A 205 -20.37 14.10 -7.79
CA LEU A 205 -19.66 15.32 -8.16
C LEU A 205 -18.71 15.09 -9.34
N ALA A 206 -17.89 14.02 -9.28
CA ALA A 206 -16.97 13.65 -10.34
C ALA A 206 -17.70 13.31 -11.64
N TRP A 207 -18.68 12.39 -11.55
CA TRP A 207 -19.44 11.94 -12.70
C TRP A 207 -20.29 13.06 -13.33
N GLY A 208 -20.91 13.92 -12.52
CA GLY A 208 -21.66 15.07 -13.01
C GLY A 208 -20.79 16.02 -13.82
N GLY A 209 -19.54 16.25 -13.40
CA GLY A 209 -18.58 17.06 -14.18
C GLY A 209 -18.11 16.37 -15.45
N ILE A 210 -17.81 15.07 -15.38
CA ILE A 210 -17.34 14.30 -16.53
C ILE A 210 -18.42 14.16 -17.60
N SER A 211 -19.66 13.84 -17.19
CA SER A 211 -20.76 13.55 -18.11
C SER A 211 -21.25 14.73 -18.94
N ILE A 212 -20.87 15.96 -18.58
CA ILE A 212 -21.17 17.16 -19.39
C ILE A 212 -20.08 17.46 -20.44
N LEU A 213 -18.94 16.79 -20.38
CA LEU A 213 -17.88 16.96 -21.40
C LEU A 213 -18.26 16.31 -22.72
N ASP A 214 -19.09 15.28 -22.68
CA ASP A 214 -19.69 14.62 -23.85
C ASP A 214 -21.08 14.08 -23.44
N GLU A 215 -22.14 14.51 -24.15
CA GLU A 215 -23.53 14.13 -23.88
C GLU A 215 -23.78 12.62 -24.15
N ASP A 216 -22.97 12.00 -25.01
CA ASP A 216 -23.05 10.59 -25.37
C ASP A 216 -22.21 9.66 -24.47
N TRP A 217 -21.46 10.22 -23.53
CA TRP A 217 -20.62 9.43 -22.65
C TRP A 217 -21.43 8.75 -21.53
N LYS A 218 -21.70 7.47 -21.76
CA LYS A 218 -22.47 6.59 -20.86
C LYS A 218 -21.63 5.52 -20.21
#